data_c849a903e465553ab8ca42806a6785d3
#
_entry.id   c849a903e465553ab8ca42806a6785d3
#
_cell.length_a   1.000
_cell.length_b   1.000
_cell.length_c   1.000
_cell.angle_alpha   90.00
_cell.angle_beta   90.00
_cell.angle_gamma   90.00
#
_symmetry.space_group_name_H-M   'P 1'
#
loop_
_entity.id
_entity.type
_entity.pdbx_description
1 polymer ?
#
loop_
_entity_poly.entity_id
_entity_poly.type
_entity_poly.pdbx_seq_one_letter_code
_entity_poly.pdbx_strand_id
1 'polypeptide(L)'
;TSNSHLDTYIDMSTVKIRHNNAREAAKVLAQEYVTSTYVDTIVCLDETCVIGAFLAEQLADSTHMALSHKNNISVITPEYNGLGQIMFRDNQQRMIKDQQVLVLAASITTGKTIKRAIDSVLYYGGTICGVCSIFSAVTKVAGMEVKTIFTSKDLPAYHAYEPNKCPMCEAGDRVEAIVNSFGYLKL
;
A
#
# COMPACT_ATOMS: atom_id res chain seq x y z
N THR A 1 9.39 -4.09 12.59
CA THR A 1 8.76 -2.75 12.64
C THR A 1 8.36 -2.40 14.07
N SER A 2 8.11 -1.13 14.35
CA SER A 2 7.60 -0.69 15.66
C SER A 2 6.25 -1.29 16.04
N ASN A 3 5.54 -1.89 15.08
CA ASN A 3 4.21 -2.44 15.26
C ASN A 3 4.15 -3.98 15.24
N SER A 4 5.23 -4.67 14.84
CA SER A 4 5.26 -6.12 14.74
C SER A 4 6.68 -6.66 14.69
N HIS A 5 6.87 -7.87 15.22
CA HIS A 5 8.07 -8.67 15.03
C HIS A 5 7.83 -9.64 13.88
N LEU A 6 8.84 -9.82 13.04
CA LEU A 6 8.78 -10.65 11.84
C LEU A 6 9.87 -11.71 11.91
N ASP A 7 9.57 -12.93 11.51
CA ASP A 7 10.58 -13.99 11.33
C ASP A 7 11.22 -13.94 9.94
N THR A 8 10.52 -13.32 8.98
CA THR A 8 10.97 -13.22 7.60
C THR A 8 10.83 -11.80 7.09
N TYR A 9 11.86 -11.27 6.44
CA TYR A 9 11.81 -10.00 5.71
C TYR A 9 11.59 -10.24 4.22
N ILE A 10 10.62 -9.55 3.64
CA ILE A 10 10.35 -9.59 2.21
C ILE A 10 10.98 -8.35 1.57
N ASP A 11 12.06 -8.50 0.81
CA ASP A 11 12.67 -7.40 0.08
C ASP A 11 11.88 -7.08 -1.19
N MET A 12 11.21 -5.95 -1.18
CA MET A 12 10.44 -5.44 -2.33
C MET A 12 11.16 -4.32 -3.09
N SER A 13 12.42 -4.04 -2.77
CA SER A 13 13.16 -2.93 -3.37
C SER A 13 13.16 -3.01 -4.90
N THR A 14 13.44 -4.19 -5.47
CA THR A 14 13.50 -4.35 -6.93
C THR A 14 12.14 -4.16 -7.61
N VAL A 15 11.03 -4.55 -6.95
CA VAL A 15 9.68 -4.35 -7.50
C VAL A 15 9.27 -2.88 -7.45
N LYS A 16 9.67 -2.16 -6.40
CA LYS A 16 9.34 -0.75 -6.23
C LYS A 16 10.12 0.18 -7.15
N ILE A 17 11.40 -0.11 -7.42
CA ILE A 17 12.33 0.84 -8.08
C ILE A 17 12.65 0.50 -9.54
N ARG A 18 12.58 -0.77 -9.96
CA ARG A 18 12.83 -1.16 -11.34
C ARG A 18 11.58 -1.01 -12.18
N HIS A 19 11.63 -0.13 -13.19
CA HIS A 19 10.46 0.23 -14.00
C HIS A 19 9.73 -0.97 -14.62
N ASN A 20 10.46 -1.97 -15.11
CA ASN A 20 9.85 -3.17 -15.70
C ASN A 20 9.10 -4.01 -14.65
N ASN A 21 9.69 -4.23 -13.47
CA ASN A 21 9.05 -4.99 -12.39
C ASN A 21 7.83 -4.24 -11.84
N ALA A 22 7.96 -2.91 -11.66
CA ALA A 22 6.87 -2.06 -11.22
C ALA A 22 5.70 -2.04 -12.22
N ARG A 23 6.00 -2.04 -13.54
CA ARG A 23 4.98 -2.11 -14.60
C ARG A 23 4.25 -3.44 -14.57
N GLU A 24 4.95 -4.57 -14.43
CA GLU A 24 4.29 -5.89 -14.37
C GLU A 24 3.43 -6.03 -13.11
N ALA A 25 3.91 -5.57 -11.95
CA ALA A 25 3.10 -5.53 -10.73
C ALA A 25 1.83 -4.66 -10.92
N ALA A 26 1.97 -3.50 -11.54
CA ALA A 26 0.84 -2.61 -11.84
C ALA A 26 -0.19 -3.26 -12.78
N LYS A 27 0.24 -3.99 -13.81
CA LYS A 27 -0.67 -4.73 -14.71
C LYS A 27 -1.50 -5.77 -13.96
N VAL A 28 -0.88 -6.52 -13.07
CA VAL A 28 -1.59 -7.53 -12.27
C VAL A 28 -2.60 -6.86 -11.35
N LEU A 29 -2.21 -5.80 -10.63
CA LEU A 29 -3.10 -5.06 -9.76
C LEU A 29 -4.26 -4.39 -10.50
N ALA A 30 -4.02 -3.86 -11.71
CA ALA A 30 -5.04 -3.20 -12.52
C ALA A 30 -6.21 -4.11 -12.86
N GLN A 31 -5.97 -5.41 -13.06
CA GLN A 31 -7.02 -6.39 -13.39
C GLN A 31 -8.15 -6.44 -12.36
N GLU A 32 -7.84 -6.14 -11.09
CA GLU A 32 -8.81 -6.11 -10.00
C GLU A 32 -9.75 -4.89 -10.03
N TYR A 33 -9.42 -3.84 -10.81
CA TYR A 33 -10.12 -2.55 -10.80
C TYR A 33 -10.70 -2.12 -12.15
N VAL A 34 -10.23 -2.69 -13.27
CA VAL A 34 -10.57 -2.27 -14.64
C VAL A 34 -12.08 -2.29 -14.94
N THR A 35 -12.84 -3.19 -14.33
CA THR A 35 -14.24 -3.41 -14.71
C THR A 35 -15.27 -2.75 -13.80
N SER A 36 -14.88 -2.31 -12.60
CA SER A 36 -15.85 -1.98 -11.55
C SER A 36 -15.56 -0.72 -10.76
N THR A 37 -14.39 -0.11 -10.92
CA THR A 37 -13.95 0.92 -9.99
C THR A 37 -13.43 2.15 -10.72
N TYR A 38 -14.04 3.29 -10.43
CA TYR A 38 -13.53 4.59 -10.86
C TYR A 38 -12.46 5.07 -9.87
N VAL A 39 -11.31 5.49 -10.38
CA VAL A 39 -10.18 5.98 -9.58
C VAL A 39 -9.77 7.36 -10.06
N ASP A 40 -9.82 8.37 -9.17
CA ASP A 40 -9.33 9.72 -9.43
C ASP A 40 -7.90 9.91 -8.90
N THR A 41 -7.57 9.25 -7.80
CA THR A 41 -6.29 9.41 -7.11
C THR A 41 -5.78 8.10 -6.56
N ILE A 42 -4.49 7.85 -6.73
CA ILE A 42 -3.76 6.76 -6.09
C ILE A 42 -2.87 7.35 -5.00
N VAL A 43 -3.13 6.97 -3.76
CA VAL A 43 -2.27 7.29 -2.60
C VAL A 43 -1.24 6.20 -2.43
N CYS A 44 0.01 6.52 -2.72
CA CYS A 44 1.14 5.60 -2.66
C CYS A 44 1.82 5.65 -1.30
N LEU A 45 1.80 4.53 -0.58
CA LEU A 45 2.54 4.30 0.66
C LEU A 45 3.82 3.51 0.36
N ASP A 46 4.75 3.47 1.31
CA ASP A 46 5.94 2.59 1.27
C ASP A 46 6.77 2.71 -0.02
N GLU A 47 6.88 3.93 -0.58
CA GLU A 47 7.66 4.22 -1.80
C GLU A 47 7.13 3.51 -3.06
N THR A 48 5.82 3.29 -3.15
CA THR A 48 5.20 2.61 -4.31
C THR A 48 4.85 3.55 -5.47
N CYS A 49 5.38 4.78 -5.52
CA CYS A 49 5.02 5.78 -6.56
C CYS A 49 5.28 5.30 -7.99
N VAL A 50 6.36 4.54 -8.23
CA VAL A 50 6.65 4.02 -9.57
C VAL A 50 5.58 3.00 -9.99
N ILE A 51 5.17 2.13 -9.07
CA ILE A 51 4.06 1.19 -9.31
C ILE A 51 2.76 1.96 -9.49
N GLY A 52 2.50 2.97 -8.66
CA GLY A 52 1.31 3.82 -8.74
C GLY A 52 1.19 4.55 -10.07
N ALA A 53 2.30 5.05 -10.64
CA ALA A 53 2.32 5.69 -11.96
C ALA A 53 1.92 4.71 -13.07
N PHE A 54 2.49 3.50 -13.09
CA PHE A 54 2.09 2.48 -14.06
C PHE A 54 0.68 1.96 -13.83
N LEU A 55 0.22 1.88 -12.57
CA LEU A 55 -1.16 1.50 -12.26
C LEU A 55 -2.14 2.56 -12.78
N ALA A 56 -1.83 3.85 -12.61
CA ALA A 56 -2.63 4.94 -13.17
C ALA A 56 -2.70 4.86 -14.70
N GLU A 57 -1.58 4.59 -15.38
CA GLU A 57 -1.54 4.36 -16.83
C GLU A 57 -2.47 3.21 -17.25
N GLN A 58 -2.35 2.03 -16.60
CA GLN A 58 -3.19 0.87 -16.91
C GLN A 58 -4.68 1.13 -16.68
N LEU A 59 -5.03 1.84 -15.61
CA LEU A 59 -6.42 2.17 -15.30
C LEU A 59 -6.98 3.23 -16.26
N ALA A 60 -6.17 4.22 -16.68
CA ALA A 60 -6.56 5.25 -17.65
C ALA A 60 -6.77 4.68 -19.05
N ASP A 61 -5.95 3.71 -19.47
CA ASP A 61 -6.01 3.07 -20.79
C ASP A 61 -7.14 2.03 -20.90
N SER A 62 -7.71 1.59 -19.77
CA SER A 62 -8.80 0.63 -19.80
C SER A 62 -10.05 1.23 -20.46
N THR A 63 -10.55 0.58 -21.48
CA THR A 63 -11.45 1.05 -22.55
C THR A 63 -12.77 1.68 -22.09
N HIS A 64 -13.21 1.39 -20.87
CA HIS A 64 -14.46 1.95 -20.35
C HIS A 64 -14.28 3.37 -19.76
N MET A 65 -13.06 3.77 -19.45
CA MET A 65 -12.73 5.11 -18.94
C MET A 65 -12.41 6.10 -20.06
N ALA A 66 -12.01 5.62 -21.25
CA ALA A 66 -11.67 6.46 -22.43
C ALA A 66 -12.84 7.32 -22.94
N LEU A 67 -14.08 7.00 -22.55
CA LEU A 67 -15.27 7.77 -22.91
C LEU A 67 -15.65 8.86 -21.91
N SER A 68 -15.05 8.88 -20.72
CA SER A 68 -15.23 9.95 -19.76
C SER A 68 -14.00 10.89 -19.81
N HIS A 69 -14.25 12.19 -19.93
CA HIS A 69 -13.23 13.25 -20.08
C HIS A 69 -12.22 13.41 -18.92
N LYS A 70 -12.07 12.42 -18.04
CA LYS A 70 -11.19 12.44 -16.87
C LYS A 70 -10.18 11.28 -16.90
N ASN A 71 -9.29 11.29 -17.90
CA ASN A 71 -8.22 10.29 -18.00
C ASN A 71 -6.99 10.62 -17.14
N ASN A 72 -7.07 11.58 -16.23
CA ASN A 72 -5.92 12.06 -15.47
C ASN A 72 -6.02 11.61 -14.02
N ILE A 73 -5.44 10.47 -13.71
CA ILE A 73 -5.36 9.93 -12.35
C ILE A 73 -4.18 10.58 -11.62
N SER A 74 -4.44 11.18 -10.47
CA SER A 74 -3.38 11.74 -9.61
C SER A 74 -2.65 10.64 -8.86
N VAL A 75 -1.32 10.70 -8.83
CA VAL A 75 -0.48 9.79 -8.04
C VAL A 75 0.24 10.61 -6.98
N ILE A 76 -0.06 10.39 -5.72
CA ILE A 76 0.47 11.19 -4.61
C ILE A 76 1.00 10.32 -3.48
N THR A 77 1.96 10.87 -2.74
CA THR A 77 2.51 10.29 -1.50
C THR A 77 2.18 11.20 -0.34
N PRO A 78 1.63 10.67 0.76
CA PRO A 78 1.40 11.46 1.96
C PRO A 78 2.69 11.70 2.73
N GLU A 79 2.66 12.68 3.62
CA GLU A 79 3.68 12.88 4.63
C GLU A 79 3.31 12.19 5.95
N TYR A 80 4.34 11.86 6.74
CA TYR A 80 4.19 11.34 8.09
C TYR A 80 4.73 12.37 9.09
N ASN A 81 3.94 12.74 10.09
CA ASN A 81 4.47 13.54 11.19
C ASN A 81 5.25 12.67 12.19
N GLY A 82 5.86 13.31 13.17
CA GLY A 82 6.66 12.62 14.22
C GLY A 82 5.87 11.59 15.06
N LEU A 83 4.53 11.62 15.02
CA LEU A 83 3.63 10.67 15.68
C LEU A 83 3.15 9.56 14.71
N GLY A 84 3.64 9.55 13.47
CA GLY A 84 3.25 8.60 12.44
C GLY A 84 1.83 8.81 11.89
N GLN A 85 1.26 10.00 12.05
CA GLN A 85 0.00 10.37 11.40
C GLN A 85 0.26 10.72 9.94
N ILE A 86 -0.66 10.32 9.08
CA ILE A 86 -0.62 10.58 7.65
C ILE A 86 -1.29 11.93 7.37
N MET A 87 -0.59 12.76 6.60
CA MET A 87 -1.04 14.12 6.28
C MET A 87 -0.88 14.40 4.78
N PHE A 88 -1.79 15.23 4.24
CA PHE A 88 -1.70 15.76 2.90
C PHE A 88 -1.53 17.29 2.97
N ARG A 89 -0.52 17.84 2.28
CA ARG A 89 -0.31 19.29 2.19
C ARG A 89 -1.46 19.95 1.42
N ASP A 90 -1.69 21.23 1.64
CA ASP A 90 -2.81 21.98 1.05
C ASP A 90 -2.89 21.85 -0.47
N ASN A 91 -1.74 21.84 -1.15
CA ASN A 91 -1.68 21.64 -2.60
C ASN A 91 -2.07 20.21 -3.03
N GLN A 92 -1.99 19.22 -2.16
CA GLN A 92 -2.39 17.83 -2.41
C GLN A 92 -3.84 17.55 -2.00
N GLN A 93 -4.40 18.30 -1.05
CA GLN A 93 -5.76 18.05 -0.53
C GLN A 93 -6.83 18.09 -1.63
N ARG A 94 -6.64 18.93 -2.67
CA ARG A 94 -7.53 19.01 -3.84
C ARG A 94 -7.56 17.71 -4.66
N MET A 95 -6.52 16.86 -4.57
CA MET A 95 -6.48 15.52 -5.20
C MET A 95 -7.12 14.45 -4.32
N ILE A 96 -7.58 14.81 -3.11
CA ILE A 96 -8.27 13.91 -2.18
C ILE A 96 -9.74 14.30 -2.04
N LYS A 97 -10.01 15.58 -1.84
CA LYS A 97 -11.37 16.07 -1.57
C LYS A 97 -12.31 15.76 -2.73
N ASP A 98 -13.43 15.10 -2.41
CA ASP A 98 -14.47 14.69 -3.36
C ASP A 98 -13.94 13.73 -4.48
N GLN A 99 -12.81 13.04 -4.24
CA GLN A 99 -12.20 12.11 -5.19
C GLN A 99 -12.37 10.65 -4.73
N GLN A 100 -12.38 9.74 -5.73
CA GLN A 100 -12.31 8.30 -5.51
C GLN A 100 -10.84 7.90 -5.37
N VAL A 101 -10.46 7.46 -4.17
CA VAL A 101 -9.07 7.24 -3.78
C VAL A 101 -8.78 5.76 -3.65
N LEU A 102 -7.79 5.28 -4.41
CA LEU A 102 -7.19 3.95 -4.27
C LEU A 102 -5.94 4.07 -3.40
N VAL A 103 -5.85 3.26 -2.35
CA VAL A 103 -4.65 3.20 -1.49
C VAL A 103 -3.76 2.04 -1.95
N LEU A 104 -2.51 2.35 -2.30
CA LEU A 104 -1.49 1.39 -2.74
C LEU A 104 -0.37 1.32 -1.70
N ALA A 105 -0.02 0.11 -1.27
CA ALA A 105 1.11 -0.15 -0.38
C ALA A 105 2.02 -1.27 -0.93
N ALA A 106 3.28 -1.31 -0.50
CA ALA A 106 4.16 -2.42 -0.84
C ALA A 106 3.76 -3.68 -0.07
N SER A 107 3.60 -3.56 1.25
CA SER A 107 3.23 -4.70 2.10
C SER A 107 2.25 -4.30 3.20
N ILE A 108 1.31 -5.21 3.46
CA ILE A 108 0.32 -5.06 4.53
C ILE A 108 0.49 -6.21 5.51
N THR A 109 1.02 -5.92 6.70
CA THR A 109 1.21 -6.92 7.76
C THR A 109 -0.01 -6.99 8.66
N THR A 110 -0.25 -5.93 9.44
CA THR A 110 -1.37 -5.84 10.40
C THR A 110 -2.49 -4.91 9.92
N GLY A 111 -2.27 -4.18 8.83
CA GLY A 111 -3.20 -3.19 8.30
C GLY A 111 -3.27 -1.87 9.08
N LYS A 112 -2.49 -1.68 10.15
CA LYS A 112 -2.53 -0.46 10.97
C LYS A 112 -2.20 0.80 10.16
N THR A 113 -1.18 0.75 9.30
CA THR A 113 -0.80 1.88 8.43
C THR A 113 -1.89 2.16 7.39
N ILE A 114 -2.47 1.11 6.80
CA ILE A 114 -3.57 1.25 5.84
C ILE A 114 -4.79 1.88 6.51
N LYS A 115 -5.14 1.44 7.72
CA LYS A 115 -6.25 2.05 8.48
C LYS A 115 -6.01 3.55 8.69
N ARG A 116 -4.79 3.96 9.09
CA ARG A 116 -4.44 5.39 9.23
C ARG A 116 -4.55 6.15 7.90
N ALA A 117 -4.16 5.53 6.77
CA ALA A 117 -4.30 6.13 5.45
C ALA A 117 -5.78 6.33 5.07
N ILE A 118 -6.61 5.31 5.31
CA ILE A 118 -8.07 5.39 5.12
C ILE A 118 -8.66 6.53 5.97
N ASP A 119 -8.37 6.53 7.28
CA ASP A 119 -8.87 7.55 8.21
C ASP A 119 -8.43 8.96 7.75
N SER A 120 -7.20 9.12 7.26
CA SER A 120 -6.70 10.39 6.75
C SER A 120 -7.40 10.83 5.46
N VAL A 121 -7.57 9.94 4.48
CA VAL A 121 -8.29 10.25 3.24
C VAL A 121 -9.73 10.70 3.53
N LEU A 122 -10.42 9.98 4.42
CA LEU A 122 -11.78 10.34 4.85
C LEU A 122 -11.81 11.70 5.57
N TYR A 123 -10.83 11.99 6.42
CA TYR A 123 -10.69 13.27 7.10
C TYR A 123 -10.58 14.46 6.10
N TYR A 124 -9.85 14.26 4.99
CA TYR A 124 -9.71 15.27 3.94
C TYR A 124 -10.86 15.25 2.90
N GLY A 125 -11.93 14.49 3.16
CA GLY A 125 -13.14 14.48 2.34
C GLY A 125 -13.06 13.62 1.08
N GLY A 126 -12.11 12.68 1.00
CA GLY A 126 -12.04 11.67 -0.07
C GLY A 126 -12.92 10.48 0.22
N THR A 127 -13.18 9.68 -0.81
CA THR A 127 -13.88 8.40 -0.73
C THR A 127 -12.91 7.28 -1.09
N ILE A 128 -12.80 6.25 -0.26
CA ILE A 128 -11.94 5.10 -0.58
C ILE A 128 -12.67 4.16 -1.54
N CYS A 129 -12.12 3.97 -2.73
CA CYS A 129 -12.63 3.04 -3.73
C CYS A 129 -11.92 1.68 -3.72
N GLY A 130 -10.77 1.56 -3.06
CA GLY A 130 -10.06 0.29 -2.94
C GLY A 130 -8.76 0.39 -2.13
N VAL A 131 -8.25 -0.79 -1.78
CA VAL A 131 -6.93 -0.97 -1.14
C VAL A 131 -6.20 -2.07 -1.88
N CYS A 132 -4.98 -1.81 -2.33
CA CYS A 132 -4.15 -2.81 -2.98
C CYS A 132 -2.71 -2.82 -2.45
N SER A 133 -2.05 -3.95 -2.65
CA SER A 133 -0.66 -4.14 -2.24
C SER A 133 0.06 -5.18 -3.10
N ILE A 134 1.38 -5.23 -3.01
CA ILE A 134 2.14 -6.33 -3.59
C ILE A 134 1.99 -7.58 -2.72
N PHE A 135 2.13 -7.43 -1.39
CA PHE A 135 1.94 -8.50 -0.42
C PHE A 135 0.95 -8.08 0.66
N SER A 136 0.10 -9.01 1.08
CA SER A 136 -0.74 -8.81 2.27
C SER A 136 -0.87 -10.07 3.11
N ALA A 137 -0.62 -9.93 4.42
CA ALA A 137 -0.88 -10.98 5.41
C ALA A 137 -2.34 -10.98 5.90
N VAL A 138 -3.12 -9.95 5.54
CA VAL A 138 -4.53 -9.81 5.92
C VAL A 138 -5.40 -9.67 4.68
N THR A 139 -6.62 -10.19 4.73
CA THR A 139 -7.57 -10.15 3.61
C THR A 139 -8.45 -8.90 3.64
N LYS A 140 -8.59 -8.25 4.80
CA LYS A 140 -9.43 -7.05 4.97
C LYS A 140 -8.78 -6.06 5.93
N VAL A 141 -8.98 -4.77 5.67
CA VAL A 141 -8.64 -3.66 6.57
C VAL A 141 -9.81 -2.69 6.63
N ALA A 142 -10.23 -2.30 7.82
CA ALA A 142 -11.38 -1.40 8.05
C ALA A 142 -12.65 -1.82 7.29
N GLY A 143 -12.90 -3.13 7.18
CA GLY A 143 -14.05 -3.70 6.47
C GLY A 143 -13.89 -3.81 4.96
N MET A 144 -12.86 -3.23 4.37
CA MET A 144 -12.55 -3.27 2.93
C MET A 144 -11.68 -4.47 2.59
N GLU A 145 -11.98 -5.14 1.48
CA GLU A 145 -11.13 -6.19 0.93
C GLU A 145 -9.81 -5.61 0.43
N VAL A 146 -8.71 -6.30 0.71
CA VAL A 146 -7.38 -5.96 0.20
C VAL A 146 -7.11 -6.79 -1.06
N LYS A 147 -6.90 -6.12 -2.19
CA LYS A 147 -6.44 -6.76 -3.42
C LYS A 147 -4.93 -6.84 -3.41
N THR A 148 -4.36 -8.02 -3.60
CA THR A 148 -2.91 -8.22 -3.48
C THR A 148 -2.40 -9.25 -4.46
N ILE A 149 -1.14 -9.09 -4.89
CA ILE A 149 -0.49 -10.04 -5.79
C ILE A 149 -0.11 -11.32 -5.03
N PHE A 150 0.44 -11.15 -3.81
CA PHE A 150 0.88 -12.26 -2.96
C PHE A 150 0.20 -12.19 -1.59
N THR A 151 -0.06 -13.34 -1.03
CA THR A 151 -0.63 -13.52 0.31
C THR A 151 0.33 -14.33 1.20
N SER A 152 0.02 -14.46 2.49
CA SER A 152 0.75 -15.37 3.39
C SER A 152 0.66 -16.85 2.97
N LYS A 153 -0.32 -17.23 2.12
CA LYS A 153 -0.38 -18.59 1.57
C LYS A 153 0.75 -18.87 0.57
N ASP A 154 1.20 -17.84 -0.13
CA ASP A 154 2.30 -17.91 -1.10
C ASP A 154 3.67 -17.89 -0.40
N LEU A 155 3.71 -17.46 0.85
CA LEU A 155 4.90 -17.33 1.69
C LEU A 155 4.67 -18.02 3.05
N PRO A 156 4.63 -19.36 3.11
CA PRO A 156 4.26 -20.09 4.33
C PRO A 156 5.24 -19.92 5.50
N ALA A 157 6.47 -19.48 5.20
CA ALA A 157 7.47 -19.16 6.23
C ALA A 157 7.34 -17.74 6.80
N TYR A 158 6.39 -16.92 6.32
CA TYR A 158 6.23 -15.55 6.79
C TYR A 158 5.24 -15.49 7.95
N HIS A 159 5.71 -15.06 9.11
CA HIS A 159 4.87 -14.79 10.27
C HIS A 159 5.14 -13.39 10.82
N ALA A 160 4.09 -12.77 11.29
CA ALA A 160 4.12 -11.47 11.94
C ALA A 160 3.45 -11.57 13.32
N TYR A 161 4.16 -11.15 14.34
CA TYR A 161 3.71 -11.25 15.73
C TYR A 161 3.56 -9.86 16.35
N GLU A 162 2.59 -9.70 17.22
CA GLU A 162 2.54 -8.53 18.11
C GLU A 162 3.74 -8.58 19.08
N PRO A 163 4.38 -7.45 19.40
CA PRO A 163 5.59 -7.45 20.26
C PRO A 163 5.41 -8.12 21.62
N ASN A 164 4.20 -8.05 22.19
CA ASN A 164 3.85 -8.62 23.49
C ASN A 164 3.39 -10.10 23.42
N LYS A 165 3.34 -10.71 22.21
CA LYS A 165 2.94 -12.10 21.96
C LYS A 165 3.87 -12.76 20.95
N CYS A 166 5.14 -12.42 20.99
CA CYS A 166 6.11 -12.90 20.03
C CYS A 166 6.85 -14.12 20.59
N PRO A 167 6.72 -15.31 19.97
CA PRO A 167 7.39 -16.52 20.45
C PRO A 167 8.92 -16.42 20.38
N MET A 168 9.46 -15.65 19.43
CA MET A 168 10.91 -15.40 19.35
C MET A 168 11.39 -14.61 20.57
N CYS A 169 10.63 -13.59 21.01
CA CYS A 169 10.97 -12.86 22.24
C CYS A 169 10.86 -13.73 23.51
N GLU A 170 9.85 -14.61 23.56
CA GLU A 170 9.69 -15.58 24.67
C GLU A 170 10.84 -16.60 24.71
N ALA A 171 11.36 -16.98 23.54
CA ALA A 171 12.54 -17.85 23.42
C ALA A 171 13.87 -17.12 23.71
N GLY A 172 13.86 -15.80 23.84
CA GLY A 172 15.05 -14.98 24.09
C GLY A 172 15.87 -14.68 22.83
N ASP A 173 15.27 -14.85 21.64
CA ASP A 173 15.95 -14.56 20.37
C ASP A 173 16.26 -13.07 20.27
N ARG A 174 17.47 -12.77 19.76
CA ARG A 174 17.91 -11.39 19.57
C ARG A 174 17.35 -10.82 18.25
N VAL A 175 17.01 -9.54 18.27
CA VAL A 175 16.66 -8.82 17.05
C VAL A 175 17.90 -8.71 16.17
N GLU A 176 17.84 -9.25 14.95
CA GLU A 176 18.96 -9.24 13.99
C GLU A 176 18.93 -8.01 13.07
N ALA A 177 17.75 -7.45 12.84
CA ALA A 177 17.58 -6.29 11.95
C ALA A 177 16.36 -5.44 12.31
N ILE A 178 16.46 -4.14 12.00
CA ILE A 178 15.35 -3.20 12.03
C ILE A 178 14.87 -3.00 10.59
N VAL A 179 13.57 -3.14 10.35
CA VAL A 179 12.96 -3.02 9.03
C VAL A 179 11.91 -1.89 8.97
N ASN A 180 11.86 -1.19 7.84
CA ASN A 180 10.88 -0.16 7.53
C ASN A 180 10.57 -0.13 6.03
N SER A 181 9.85 0.90 5.55
CA SER A 181 9.50 1.07 4.14
C SER A 181 10.72 1.25 3.21
N PHE A 182 11.86 1.71 3.73
CA PHE A 182 13.09 1.93 2.96
C PHE A 182 13.97 0.67 2.86
N GLY A 183 13.74 -0.34 3.70
CA GLY A 183 14.53 -1.55 3.70
C GLY A 183 14.82 -2.07 5.12
N TYR A 184 16.00 -2.67 5.30
CA TYR A 184 16.43 -3.21 6.57
C TYR A 184 17.83 -2.72 6.96
N LEU A 185 18.06 -2.63 8.26
CA LEU A 185 19.35 -2.36 8.86
C LEU A 185 19.69 -3.50 9.81
N LYS A 186 20.79 -4.20 9.55
CA LYS A 186 21.32 -5.21 10.48
C LYS A 186 21.89 -4.53 11.73
N LEU A 187 21.67 -5.16 12.89
CA LEU A 187 22.15 -4.72 14.20
C LEU A 187 23.49 -5.38 14.54
#